data_eca0844bdd06b3ba26b5b047e874e223
#
_entry.id   eca0844bdd06b3ba26b5b047e874e223
#
_cell.length_a   1.000
_cell.length_b   1.000
_cell.length_c   1.000
_cell.angle_alpha   90.00
_cell.angle_beta   90.00
_cell.angle_gamma   90.00
#
_symmetry.space_group_name_H-M   'P 1'
#
loop_
_entity.id
_entity.type
_entity.pdbx_description
1 polymer ?
#
loop_
_entity_poly.entity_id
_entity_poly.type
_entity_poly.pdbx_seq_one_letter_code
_entity_poly.pdbx_strand_id
1 'polypeptide(L)'
;MMQSIKQQPFRAAVLLLVWGWLLFLVLAPNLLVLGASVMTRNPGTFISLPLNLDAYRQLFNPLYLEVFLHSLYMATMTTLACLLIGYPFAWALSRVEKRRQMLLIFLLIVPFWTNSLVRTYALKLILATNGLLNSALMSLGVIDEPVQLLYTEGAVIVGLVYLLLPFMILPLYSVFEDLRQDVLLASHDLGAGRFATFKNVIVPLTLPGVLAGVMLVLLPAMGLFFVPDILGGSRNLLVGNVIKNQFLDARNWPFGAAASIVLTVTMALLMFAHRLSKRRLGEEGA
;
A
#
# COMPACT_ATOMS: atom_id res chain seq x y z
N MET A 1 21.10 12.59 -24.90
CA MET A 1 20.43 11.28 -24.94
C MET A 1 19.84 10.95 -26.32
N MET A 2 19.18 11.88 -27.01
CA MET A 2 18.63 11.68 -28.37
C MET A 2 19.64 11.45 -29.50
N GLN A 3 20.87 11.97 -29.42
CA GLN A 3 21.91 11.77 -30.45
C GLN A 3 22.51 10.35 -30.46
N SER A 4 22.50 9.64 -29.32
CA SER A 4 23.03 8.27 -29.20
C SER A 4 22.10 7.19 -29.83
N ILE A 5 20.81 7.51 -29.99
CA ILE A 5 19.82 6.56 -30.54
C ILE A 5 20.00 6.37 -32.06
N LYS A 6 20.45 7.40 -32.78
CA LYS A 6 20.68 7.32 -34.23
C LYS A 6 21.82 6.37 -34.66
N GLN A 7 22.73 6.05 -33.74
CA GLN A 7 23.91 5.22 -34.06
C GLN A 7 23.72 3.71 -33.81
N GLN A 8 22.57 3.29 -33.24
CA GLN A 8 22.29 1.87 -32.95
C GLN A 8 20.83 1.55 -33.28
N PRO A 9 20.50 1.25 -34.55
CA PRO A 9 19.12 1.03 -34.99
C PRO A 9 18.44 -0.15 -34.25
N PHE A 10 19.17 -1.18 -33.89
CA PHE A 10 18.67 -2.31 -33.09
C PHE A 10 18.22 -1.87 -31.69
N ARG A 11 19.04 -1.08 -31.00
CA ARG A 11 18.71 -0.54 -29.68
C ARG A 11 17.48 0.38 -29.73
N ALA A 12 17.38 1.20 -30.77
CA ALA A 12 16.22 2.05 -30.99
C ALA A 12 14.94 1.23 -31.24
N ALA A 13 15.02 0.19 -32.05
CA ALA A 13 13.90 -0.71 -32.33
C ALA A 13 13.43 -1.45 -31.07
N VAL A 14 14.34 -1.99 -30.26
CA VAL A 14 14.02 -2.65 -28.98
C VAL A 14 13.37 -1.66 -28.00
N LEU A 15 13.93 -0.46 -27.86
CA LEU A 15 13.35 0.55 -26.97
C LEU A 15 11.96 0.98 -27.41
N LEU A 16 11.75 1.20 -28.71
CA LEU A 16 10.43 1.54 -29.27
C LEU A 16 9.41 0.43 -29.03
N LEU A 17 9.79 -0.83 -29.25
CA LEU A 17 8.92 -1.97 -29.01
C LEU A 17 8.55 -2.09 -27.52
N VAL A 18 9.52 -2.02 -26.62
CA VAL A 18 9.28 -2.11 -25.16
C VAL A 18 8.43 -0.93 -24.70
N TRP A 19 8.78 0.30 -25.06
CA TRP A 19 8.02 1.48 -24.68
C TRP A 19 6.62 1.50 -25.31
N GLY A 20 6.51 1.12 -26.58
CA GLY A 20 5.21 0.99 -27.27
C GLY A 20 4.30 -0.01 -26.59
N TRP A 21 4.84 -1.18 -26.24
CA TRP A 21 4.11 -2.21 -25.51
C TRP A 21 3.66 -1.74 -24.10
N LEU A 22 4.59 -1.15 -23.35
CA LEU A 22 4.28 -0.62 -22.00
C LEU A 22 3.23 0.51 -22.06
N LEU A 23 3.39 1.45 -22.99
CA LEU A 23 2.43 2.53 -23.17
C LEU A 23 1.06 1.99 -23.56
N PHE A 24 0.99 1.01 -24.47
CA PHE A 24 -0.28 0.39 -24.88
C PHE A 24 -0.95 -0.32 -23.71
N LEU A 25 -0.24 -1.17 -22.97
CA LEU A 25 -0.80 -1.91 -21.83
C LEU A 25 -1.22 -1.00 -20.66
N VAL A 26 -0.55 0.12 -20.49
CA VAL A 26 -0.89 1.06 -19.39
C VAL A 26 -1.93 2.07 -19.86
N LEU A 27 -1.74 2.72 -21.02
CA LEU A 27 -2.62 3.81 -21.46
C LEU A 27 -3.98 3.31 -21.95
N ALA A 28 -4.02 2.21 -22.72
CA ALA A 28 -5.29 1.77 -23.30
C ALA A 28 -6.34 1.41 -22.23
N PRO A 29 -6.06 0.60 -21.20
CA PRO A 29 -7.03 0.33 -20.14
C PRO A 29 -7.42 1.60 -19.37
N ASN A 30 -6.47 2.49 -19.07
CA ASN A 30 -6.77 3.74 -18.33
C ASN A 30 -7.63 4.70 -19.16
N LEU A 31 -7.40 4.79 -20.48
CA LEU A 31 -8.23 5.58 -21.38
C LEU A 31 -9.64 5.00 -21.51
N LEU A 32 -9.79 3.67 -21.53
CA LEU A 32 -11.11 3.02 -21.51
C LEU A 32 -11.87 3.33 -20.23
N VAL A 33 -11.20 3.24 -19.06
CA VAL A 33 -11.82 3.60 -17.77
C VAL A 33 -12.17 5.09 -17.75
N LEU A 34 -11.29 5.97 -18.24
CA LEU A 34 -11.56 7.40 -18.35
C LEU A 34 -12.77 7.69 -19.26
N GLY A 35 -12.84 7.03 -20.44
CA GLY A 35 -13.98 7.13 -21.34
C GLY A 35 -15.27 6.64 -20.69
N ALA A 36 -15.24 5.47 -20.04
CA ALA A 36 -16.40 4.92 -19.34
C ALA A 36 -16.91 5.83 -18.21
N SER A 37 -16.00 6.54 -17.53
CA SER A 37 -16.35 7.42 -16.39
C SER A 37 -17.23 8.61 -16.75
N VAL A 38 -17.23 9.03 -18.01
CA VAL A 38 -18.03 10.15 -18.52
C VAL A 38 -19.23 9.71 -19.37
N MET A 39 -19.45 8.39 -19.50
CA MET A 39 -20.61 7.85 -20.21
C MET A 39 -21.83 7.69 -19.30
N THR A 40 -23.00 7.53 -19.93
CA THR A 40 -24.25 7.27 -19.22
C THR A 40 -24.41 5.78 -18.92
N ARG A 41 -24.94 5.44 -17.74
CA ARG A 41 -25.30 4.07 -17.37
C ARG A 41 -26.41 3.54 -18.28
N ASN A 42 -26.21 2.35 -18.84
CA ASN A 42 -27.23 1.63 -19.60
C ASN A 42 -27.36 0.19 -19.06
N PRO A 43 -28.56 -0.26 -18.62
CA PRO A 43 -28.74 -1.60 -18.08
C PRO A 43 -28.42 -2.74 -19.05
N GLY A 44 -28.55 -2.51 -20.37
CA GLY A 44 -28.29 -3.53 -21.38
C GLY A 44 -26.85 -3.61 -21.86
N THR A 45 -26.21 -2.45 -22.09
CA THR A 45 -24.85 -2.33 -22.66
C THR A 45 -23.81 -1.83 -21.66
N PHE A 46 -24.20 -1.64 -20.39
CA PHE A 46 -23.41 -1.09 -19.28
C PHE A 46 -23.08 0.41 -19.42
N ILE A 47 -22.77 0.87 -20.63
CA ILE A 47 -22.42 2.24 -20.99
C ILE A 47 -23.13 2.63 -22.28
N SER A 48 -23.51 3.91 -22.41
CA SER A 48 -24.12 4.50 -23.61
C SER A 48 -23.83 6.01 -23.70
N LEU A 49 -24.05 6.57 -24.88
CA LEU A 49 -24.15 8.02 -25.08
C LEU A 49 -25.54 8.51 -24.62
N PRO A 50 -25.70 9.79 -24.20
CA PRO A 50 -24.72 10.88 -24.26
C PRO A 50 -23.68 10.84 -23.15
N LEU A 51 -22.61 11.63 -23.31
CA LEU A 51 -21.63 11.88 -22.23
C LEU A 51 -22.25 12.73 -21.15
N ASN A 52 -22.02 12.38 -19.88
CA ASN A 52 -22.44 13.15 -18.72
C ASN A 52 -21.43 13.09 -17.57
N LEU A 53 -21.62 13.90 -16.57
CA LEU A 53 -20.78 13.93 -15.36
C LEU A 53 -21.57 13.49 -14.11
N ASP A 54 -22.70 12.82 -14.27
CA ASP A 54 -23.55 12.41 -13.15
C ASP A 54 -22.84 11.43 -12.22
N ALA A 55 -21.98 10.55 -12.77
CA ALA A 55 -21.15 9.64 -11.99
C ALA A 55 -20.23 10.41 -11.01
N TYR A 56 -19.61 11.49 -11.47
CA TYR A 56 -18.76 12.33 -10.60
C TYR A 56 -19.60 13.12 -9.58
N ARG A 57 -20.78 13.61 -9.95
CA ARG A 57 -21.70 14.30 -9.01
C ARG A 57 -22.15 13.35 -7.89
N GLN A 58 -22.43 12.09 -8.22
CA GLN A 58 -22.80 11.06 -7.23
C GLN A 58 -21.67 10.78 -6.24
N LEU A 59 -20.39 10.87 -6.64
CA LEU A 59 -19.23 10.69 -5.73
C LEU A 59 -19.16 11.75 -4.63
N PHE A 60 -19.71 12.96 -4.86
CA PHE A 60 -19.82 14.01 -3.84
C PHE A 60 -20.98 13.79 -2.86
N ASN A 61 -21.75 12.72 -3.01
CA ASN A 61 -22.70 12.33 -1.98
C ASN A 61 -21.97 12.02 -0.68
N PRO A 62 -22.44 12.52 0.48
CA PRO A 62 -21.82 12.29 1.79
C PRO A 62 -21.46 10.83 2.07
N LEU A 63 -22.32 9.90 1.65
CA LEU A 63 -22.08 8.45 1.81
C LEU A 63 -20.77 7.97 1.18
N TYR A 64 -20.49 8.38 -0.06
CA TYR A 64 -19.28 7.96 -0.76
C TYR A 64 -18.05 8.70 -0.26
N LEU A 65 -18.21 9.97 0.11
CA LEU A 65 -17.13 10.75 0.73
C LEU A 65 -16.70 10.14 2.06
N GLU A 66 -17.64 9.68 2.88
CA GLU A 66 -17.36 8.96 4.12
C GLU A 66 -16.54 7.69 3.87
N VAL A 67 -16.92 6.88 2.86
CA VAL A 67 -16.14 5.68 2.48
C VAL A 67 -14.73 6.04 2.02
N PHE A 68 -14.54 7.13 1.27
CA PHE A 68 -13.21 7.60 0.87
C PHE A 68 -12.37 8.02 2.08
N LEU A 69 -12.93 8.79 3.00
CA LEU A 69 -12.24 9.22 4.23
C LEU A 69 -11.94 8.04 5.14
N HIS A 70 -12.87 7.11 5.29
CA HIS A 70 -12.66 5.87 6.04
C HIS A 70 -11.53 5.01 5.42
N SER A 71 -11.48 4.92 4.09
CA SER A 71 -10.39 4.20 3.39
C SER A 71 -9.03 4.85 3.63
N LEU A 72 -8.97 6.19 3.60
CA LEU A 72 -7.74 6.92 3.91
C LEU A 72 -7.31 6.71 5.36
N TYR A 73 -8.27 6.73 6.29
CA TYR A 73 -8.03 6.43 7.70
C TYR A 73 -7.47 5.02 7.89
N MET A 74 -8.13 4.01 7.33
CA MET A 74 -7.70 2.61 7.41
C MET A 74 -6.31 2.38 6.80
N ALA A 75 -6.05 2.97 5.63
CA ALA A 75 -4.75 2.92 4.97
C ALA A 75 -3.65 3.60 5.81
N THR A 76 -3.98 4.74 6.45
CA THR A 76 -3.06 5.46 7.34
C THR A 76 -2.76 4.65 8.60
N MET A 77 -3.78 4.08 9.25
CA MET A 77 -3.60 3.22 10.43
C MET A 77 -2.77 1.98 10.11
N THR A 78 -3.04 1.33 8.98
CA THR A 78 -2.24 0.22 8.47
C THR A 78 -0.78 0.63 8.24
N THR A 79 -0.56 1.77 7.60
CA THR A 79 0.80 2.29 7.31
C THR A 79 1.56 2.60 8.58
N LEU A 80 0.91 3.23 9.57
CA LEU A 80 1.50 3.51 10.88
C LEU A 80 1.84 2.21 11.62
N ALA A 81 0.95 1.23 11.61
CA ALA A 81 1.20 -0.08 12.21
C ALA A 81 2.38 -0.80 11.53
N CYS A 82 2.43 -0.79 10.18
CA CYS A 82 3.55 -1.32 9.41
C CYS A 82 4.87 -0.61 9.75
N LEU A 83 4.84 0.72 9.92
CA LEU A 83 6.02 1.50 10.29
C LEU A 83 6.49 1.18 11.71
N LEU A 84 5.57 1.13 12.67
CA LEU A 84 5.88 0.83 14.07
C LEU A 84 6.51 -0.57 14.24
N ILE A 85 6.05 -1.56 13.49
CA ILE A 85 6.58 -2.93 13.51
C ILE A 85 7.81 -3.03 12.61
N GLY A 86 7.73 -2.48 11.40
CA GLY A 86 8.75 -2.61 10.36
C GLY A 86 10.04 -1.86 10.65
N TYR A 87 9.96 -0.67 11.28
CA TYR A 87 11.14 0.13 11.58
C TYR A 87 12.11 -0.58 12.57
N PRO A 88 11.66 -1.03 13.76
CA PRO A 88 12.54 -1.77 14.67
C PRO A 88 12.99 -3.11 14.09
N PHE A 89 12.11 -3.79 13.32
CA PHE A 89 12.48 -5.04 12.66
C PHE A 89 13.59 -4.83 11.62
N ALA A 90 13.45 -3.84 10.73
CA ALA A 90 14.45 -3.52 9.72
C ALA A 90 15.78 -3.07 10.35
N TRP A 91 15.72 -2.26 11.43
CA TRP A 91 16.89 -1.90 12.23
C TRP A 91 17.60 -3.13 12.81
N ALA A 92 16.85 -4.01 13.48
CA ALA A 92 17.42 -5.25 14.03
C ALA A 92 18.01 -6.13 12.93
N LEU A 93 17.30 -6.27 11.80
CA LEU A 93 17.73 -7.05 10.64
C LEU A 93 19.06 -6.54 10.05
N SER A 94 19.27 -5.22 9.98
CA SER A 94 20.53 -4.62 9.48
C SER A 94 21.73 -4.85 10.41
N ARG A 95 21.51 -5.26 11.66
CA ARG A 95 22.55 -5.51 12.67
C ARG A 95 22.93 -6.97 12.85
N VAL A 96 22.17 -7.87 12.22
CA VAL A 96 22.43 -9.31 12.29
C VAL A 96 23.55 -9.70 11.32
N GLU A 97 24.28 -10.77 11.63
CA GLU A 97 25.31 -11.37 10.75
C GLU A 97 24.74 -11.66 9.36
N LYS A 98 25.51 -11.37 8.30
CA LYS A 98 25.09 -11.49 6.89
C LYS A 98 24.41 -12.81 6.54
N ARG A 99 24.90 -13.93 7.08
CA ARG A 99 24.31 -15.26 6.83
C ARG A 99 22.90 -15.38 7.40
N ARG A 100 22.68 -14.91 8.62
CA ARG A 100 21.35 -14.91 9.27
C ARG A 100 20.41 -13.87 8.65
N GLN A 101 20.96 -12.73 8.25
CA GLN A 101 20.26 -11.66 7.57
C GLN A 101 19.61 -12.17 6.26
N MET A 102 20.37 -12.90 5.43
CA MET A 102 19.87 -13.51 4.19
C MET A 102 18.71 -14.48 4.47
N LEU A 103 18.84 -15.32 5.51
CA LEU A 103 17.78 -16.24 5.92
C LEU A 103 16.51 -15.50 6.38
N LEU A 104 16.65 -14.43 7.18
CA LEU A 104 15.51 -13.66 7.67
C LEU A 104 14.79 -12.91 6.54
N ILE A 105 15.53 -12.34 5.59
CA ILE A 105 14.95 -11.74 4.38
C ILE A 105 14.22 -12.79 3.54
N PHE A 106 14.83 -13.96 3.36
CA PHE A 106 14.19 -15.07 2.66
C PHE A 106 12.89 -15.47 3.34
N LEU A 107 12.89 -15.67 4.65
CA LEU A 107 11.68 -15.99 5.43
C LEU A 107 10.61 -14.89 5.37
N LEU A 108 11.01 -13.62 5.27
CA LEU A 108 10.10 -12.50 5.09
C LEU A 108 9.40 -12.55 3.71
N ILE A 109 10.13 -13.01 2.67
CA ILE A 109 9.63 -13.04 1.29
C ILE A 109 8.86 -14.33 0.97
N VAL A 110 9.20 -15.46 1.58
CA VAL A 110 8.56 -16.77 1.33
C VAL A 110 7.02 -16.73 1.35
N PRO A 111 6.36 -16.07 2.32
CA PRO A 111 4.90 -15.97 2.31
C PRO A 111 4.31 -15.34 1.04
N PHE A 112 5.10 -14.52 0.30
CA PHE A 112 4.63 -13.92 -0.95
C PHE A 112 4.47 -14.91 -2.10
N TRP A 113 5.12 -16.07 -2.03
CA TRP A 113 4.93 -17.14 -3.01
C TRP A 113 3.56 -17.79 -2.91
N THR A 114 2.87 -17.61 -1.78
CA THR A 114 1.50 -18.07 -1.62
C THR A 114 0.51 -17.00 -2.06
N ASN A 115 -0.63 -17.42 -2.61
CA ASN A 115 -1.69 -16.52 -3.02
C ASN A 115 -2.20 -15.68 -1.83
N SER A 116 -2.33 -14.36 -2.02
CA SER A 116 -2.78 -13.42 -0.98
C SER A 116 -4.21 -13.71 -0.49
N LEU A 117 -5.10 -14.21 -1.35
CA LEU A 117 -6.44 -14.62 -0.94
C LEU A 117 -6.40 -15.79 0.04
N VAL A 118 -5.58 -16.82 -0.25
CA VAL A 118 -5.43 -17.99 0.64
C VAL A 118 -4.92 -17.53 2.01
N ARG A 119 -3.94 -16.63 2.04
CA ARG A 119 -3.43 -16.05 3.30
C ARG A 119 -4.50 -15.30 4.08
N THR A 120 -5.34 -14.53 3.38
CA THR A 120 -6.43 -13.78 4.01
C THR A 120 -7.51 -14.73 4.56
N TYR A 121 -7.83 -15.82 3.84
CA TYR A 121 -8.73 -16.86 4.37
C TYR A 121 -8.15 -17.60 5.58
N ALA A 122 -6.84 -17.86 5.59
CA ALA A 122 -6.18 -18.41 6.78
C ALA A 122 -6.31 -17.49 8.00
N LEU A 123 -6.10 -16.17 7.80
CA LEU A 123 -6.35 -15.18 8.87
C LEU A 123 -7.81 -15.18 9.33
N LYS A 124 -8.77 -15.30 8.41
CA LYS A 124 -10.19 -15.42 8.76
C LYS A 124 -10.44 -16.59 9.70
N LEU A 125 -9.84 -17.76 9.42
CA LEU A 125 -9.98 -18.94 10.29
C LEU A 125 -9.33 -18.72 11.66
N ILE A 126 -8.20 -18.03 11.72
CA ILE A 126 -7.50 -17.72 12.98
C ILE A 126 -8.32 -16.75 13.83
N LEU A 127 -8.92 -15.72 13.20
CA LEU A 127 -9.67 -14.65 13.89
C LEU A 127 -11.14 -14.98 14.13
N ALA A 128 -11.63 -16.12 13.62
CA ALA A 128 -13.01 -16.54 13.84
C ALA A 128 -13.33 -16.69 15.33
N THR A 129 -14.60 -16.54 15.71
CA THR A 129 -15.05 -16.67 17.11
C THR A 129 -14.63 -18.00 17.74
N ASN A 130 -14.75 -19.10 16.99
CA ASN A 130 -14.25 -20.43 17.39
C ASN A 130 -12.88 -20.73 16.76
N GLY A 131 -12.07 -19.70 16.45
CA GLY A 131 -10.78 -19.82 15.80
C GLY A 131 -9.62 -20.08 16.77
N LEU A 132 -8.45 -20.31 16.17
CA LEU A 132 -7.23 -20.63 16.92
C LEU A 132 -6.85 -19.56 17.93
N LEU A 133 -7.03 -18.27 17.61
CA LEU A 133 -6.66 -17.18 18.51
C LEU A 133 -7.53 -17.15 19.76
N ASN A 134 -8.85 -17.23 19.65
CA ASN A 134 -9.74 -17.30 20.79
C ASN A 134 -9.50 -18.54 21.64
N SER A 135 -9.31 -19.70 21.00
CA SER A 135 -9.00 -20.96 21.69
C SER A 135 -7.69 -20.86 22.49
N ALA A 136 -6.67 -20.26 21.91
CA ALA A 136 -5.39 -20.03 22.61
C ALA A 136 -5.52 -19.05 23.79
N LEU A 137 -6.24 -17.93 23.60
CA LEU A 137 -6.45 -16.94 24.66
C LEU A 137 -7.26 -17.52 25.84
N MET A 138 -8.28 -18.33 25.55
CA MET A 138 -9.07 -19.04 26.57
C MET A 138 -8.22 -20.09 27.31
N SER A 139 -7.40 -20.86 26.58
CA SER A 139 -6.53 -21.87 27.21
C SER A 139 -5.44 -21.26 28.11
N LEU A 140 -5.02 -20.01 27.81
CA LEU A 140 -4.08 -19.26 28.62
C LEU A 140 -4.76 -18.49 29.79
N GLY A 141 -6.09 -18.54 29.91
CA GLY A 141 -6.84 -17.84 30.95
C GLY A 141 -6.84 -16.31 30.78
N VAL A 142 -6.58 -15.80 29.57
CA VAL A 142 -6.58 -14.36 29.27
C VAL A 142 -7.98 -13.83 29.07
N ILE A 143 -8.88 -14.67 28.52
CA ILE A 143 -10.30 -14.37 28.30
C ILE A 143 -11.14 -15.55 28.81
N ASP A 144 -12.32 -15.25 29.35
CA ASP A 144 -13.28 -16.27 29.83
C ASP A 144 -14.27 -16.68 28.74
N GLU A 145 -14.59 -15.78 27.81
CA GLU A 145 -15.50 -16.00 26.71
C GLU A 145 -14.85 -15.58 25.36
N PRO A 146 -15.27 -16.22 24.22
CA PRO A 146 -14.74 -15.89 22.91
C PRO A 146 -15.07 -14.44 22.51
N VAL A 147 -14.07 -13.67 22.11
CA VAL A 147 -14.21 -12.29 21.64
C VAL A 147 -14.46 -12.27 20.14
N GLN A 148 -15.39 -11.44 19.68
CA GLN A 148 -15.63 -11.24 18.26
C GLN A 148 -14.50 -10.38 17.65
N LEU A 149 -13.46 -11.02 17.16
CA LEU A 149 -12.34 -10.36 16.49
C LEU A 149 -12.62 -10.15 15.00
N LEU A 150 -13.25 -11.13 14.34
CA LEU A 150 -13.61 -11.10 12.93
C LEU A 150 -14.72 -10.07 12.67
N TYR A 151 -14.74 -9.49 11.47
CA TYR A 151 -15.69 -8.45 11.02
C TYR A 151 -15.56 -7.11 11.79
N THR A 152 -14.34 -6.80 12.23
CA THR A 152 -13.97 -5.55 12.88
C THR A 152 -12.97 -4.78 12.05
N GLU A 153 -12.84 -3.47 12.27
CA GLU A 153 -11.76 -2.65 11.67
C GLU A 153 -10.37 -3.19 12.03
N GLY A 154 -10.22 -3.66 13.29
CA GLY A 154 -8.97 -4.27 13.75
C GLY A 154 -8.58 -5.49 12.93
N ALA A 155 -9.54 -6.37 12.59
CA ALA A 155 -9.26 -7.52 11.72
C ALA A 155 -8.78 -7.10 10.33
N VAL A 156 -9.38 -6.06 9.76
CA VAL A 156 -8.97 -5.52 8.46
C VAL A 156 -7.56 -4.95 8.53
N ILE A 157 -7.26 -4.14 9.57
CA ILE A 157 -5.91 -3.57 9.78
C ILE A 157 -4.88 -4.70 9.93
N VAL A 158 -5.14 -5.70 10.75
CA VAL A 158 -4.24 -6.86 10.93
C VAL A 158 -4.03 -7.59 9.61
N GLY A 159 -5.08 -7.80 8.82
CA GLY A 159 -4.97 -8.41 7.49
C GLY A 159 -4.14 -7.59 6.50
N LEU A 160 -4.37 -6.28 6.46
CA LEU A 160 -3.60 -5.36 5.60
C LEU A 160 -2.13 -5.28 6.05
N VAL A 161 -1.87 -5.19 7.37
CA VAL A 161 -0.50 -5.19 7.93
C VAL A 161 0.21 -6.48 7.55
N TYR A 162 -0.42 -7.64 7.76
CA TYR A 162 0.19 -8.93 7.39
C TYR A 162 0.58 -9.01 5.91
N LEU A 163 -0.24 -8.45 5.02
CA LEU A 163 0.05 -8.46 3.60
C LEU A 163 1.07 -7.40 3.17
N LEU A 164 1.08 -6.23 3.81
CA LEU A 164 1.85 -5.07 3.35
C LEU A 164 3.13 -4.82 4.15
N LEU A 165 3.31 -5.46 5.30
CA LEU A 165 4.48 -5.28 6.17
C LEU A 165 5.83 -5.44 5.45
N PRO A 166 6.06 -6.44 4.58
CA PRO A 166 7.31 -6.55 3.85
C PRO A 166 7.61 -5.39 2.90
N PHE A 167 6.58 -4.73 2.34
CA PHE A 167 6.76 -3.52 1.53
C PHE A 167 7.23 -2.31 2.35
N MET A 168 7.00 -2.32 3.67
CA MET A 168 7.58 -1.34 4.59
C MET A 168 9.01 -1.73 4.98
N ILE A 169 9.25 -3.01 5.29
CA ILE A 169 10.54 -3.49 5.81
C ILE A 169 11.65 -3.38 4.76
N LEU A 170 11.40 -3.75 3.50
CA LEU A 170 12.45 -3.82 2.49
C LEU A 170 13.12 -2.46 2.18
N PRO A 171 12.37 -1.34 1.95
CA PRO A 171 12.99 -0.04 1.78
C PRO A 171 13.72 0.47 3.03
N LEU A 172 13.15 0.21 4.21
CA LEU A 172 13.79 0.57 5.48
C LEU A 172 15.09 -0.20 5.67
N TYR A 173 15.08 -1.50 5.43
CA TYR A 173 16.25 -2.35 5.51
C TYR A 173 17.37 -1.85 4.58
N SER A 174 17.05 -1.53 3.32
CA SER A 174 18.03 -1.00 2.37
C SER A 174 18.74 0.24 2.89
N VAL A 175 18.00 1.20 3.43
CA VAL A 175 18.60 2.44 3.98
C VAL A 175 19.39 2.18 5.26
N PHE A 176 18.95 1.24 6.11
CA PHE A 176 19.70 0.86 7.31
C PHE A 176 20.99 0.11 6.98
N GLU A 177 21.01 -0.67 5.90
CA GLU A 177 22.22 -1.34 5.42
C GLU A 177 23.25 -0.35 4.88
N ASP A 178 22.79 0.69 4.18
CA ASP A 178 23.62 1.75 3.63
C ASP A 178 24.12 2.75 4.72
N LEU A 179 23.58 2.67 5.96
CA LEU A 179 23.94 3.57 7.03
C LEU A 179 25.37 3.31 7.51
N ARG A 180 26.27 4.26 7.25
CA ARG A 180 27.69 4.18 7.59
C ARG A 180 27.88 4.16 9.10
N GLN A 181 28.62 3.17 9.61
CA GLN A 181 28.93 3.05 11.02
C GLN A 181 29.78 4.23 11.54
N ASP A 182 30.64 4.80 10.68
CA ASP A 182 31.45 5.95 11.03
C ASP A 182 30.64 7.15 11.50
N VAL A 183 29.45 7.40 10.89
CA VAL A 183 28.55 8.48 11.29
C VAL A 183 27.99 8.26 12.69
N LEU A 184 27.70 7.00 13.05
CA LEU A 184 27.22 6.65 14.38
C LEU A 184 28.33 6.79 15.44
N LEU A 185 29.56 6.37 15.12
CA LEU A 185 30.74 6.52 15.97
C LEU A 185 31.04 8.01 16.20
N ALA A 186 31.09 8.82 15.14
CA ALA A 186 31.30 10.26 15.22
C ALA A 186 30.25 10.95 16.12
N SER A 187 28.99 10.52 16.07
CA SER A 187 27.95 11.09 16.95
C SER A 187 28.22 10.77 18.43
N HIS A 188 28.74 9.58 18.75
CA HIS A 188 29.15 9.21 20.11
C HIS A 188 30.38 9.98 20.58
N ASP A 189 31.39 10.16 19.70
CA ASP A 189 32.60 10.94 19.99
C ASP A 189 32.28 12.40 20.31
N LEU A 190 31.22 12.95 19.70
CA LEU A 190 30.67 14.28 19.99
C LEU A 190 29.79 14.31 21.27
N GLY A 191 29.74 13.22 22.02
CA GLY A 191 29.01 13.15 23.30
C GLY A 191 27.49 12.93 23.16
N ALA A 192 27.00 12.56 21.98
CA ALA A 192 25.58 12.30 21.80
C ALA A 192 25.16 10.98 22.47
N GLY A 193 24.19 11.04 23.38
CA GLY A 193 23.57 9.85 23.96
C GLY A 193 22.73 9.07 22.93
N ARG A 194 22.37 7.83 23.23
CA ARG A 194 21.62 6.92 22.33
C ARG A 194 20.35 7.54 21.75
N PHE A 195 19.58 8.26 22.55
CA PHE A 195 18.34 8.91 22.12
C PHE A 195 18.63 10.10 21.18
N ALA A 196 19.67 10.89 21.47
CA ALA A 196 20.10 12.00 20.62
C ALA A 196 20.59 11.50 19.26
N THR A 197 21.44 10.46 19.25
CA THR A 197 21.89 9.78 18.01
C THR A 197 20.71 9.24 17.22
N PHE A 198 19.74 8.58 17.87
CA PHE A 198 18.55 8.08 17.20
C PHE A 198 17.76 9.21 16.51
N LYS A 199 17.40 10.25 17.29
CA LYS A 199 16.55 11.35 16.81
C LYS A 199 17.21 12.23 15.78
N ASN A 200 18.50 12.58 15.99
CA ASN A 200 19.18 13.61 15.20
C ASN A 200 20.04 13.05 14.05
N VAL A 201 20.36 11.75 14.09
CA VAL A 201 21.22 11.11 13.08
C VAL A 201 20.46 10.00 12.35
N ILE A 202 19.95 8.99 13.09
CA ILE A 202 19.37 7.79 12.47
C ILE A 202 18.06 8.13 11.76
N VAL A 203 17.12 8.80 12.44
CA VAL A 203 15.80 9.13 11.86
C VAL A 203 15.92 9.99 10.60
N PRO A 204 16.70 11.10 10.58
CA PRO A 204 16.87 11.88 9.36
C PRO A 204 17.51 11.11 8.20
N LEU A 205 18.55 10.32 8.47
CA LEU A 205 19.22 9.52 7.44
C LEU A 205 18.36 8.38 6.90
N THR A 206 17.43 7.84 7.70
CA THR A 206 16.51 6.78 7.29
C THR A 206 15.20 7.29 6.70
N LEU A 207 14.95 8.59 6.76
CA LEU A 207 13.72 9.21 6.26
C LEU A 207 13.39 8.86 4.80
N PRO A 208 14.36 8.79 3.85
CA PRO A 208 14.08 8.35 2.48
C PRO A 208 13.49 6.93 2.41
N GLY A 209 13.97 6.01 3.26
CA GLY A 209 13.44 4.65 3.37
C GLY A 209 12.03 4.62 3.99
N VAL A 210 11.81 5.42 5.04
CA VAL A 210 10.48 5.58 5.67
C VAL A 210 9.47 6.08 4.63
N LEU A 211 9.82 7.14 3.90
CA LEU A 211 8.95 7.73 2.90
C LEU A 211 8.65 6.76 1.75
N ALA A 212 9.64 5.98 1.31
CA ALA A 212 9.43 4.94 0.30
C ALA A 212 8.52 3.83 0.81
N GLY A 213 8.74 3.33 2.02
CA GLY A 213 7.90 2.30 2.65
C GLY A 213 6.46 2.78 2.87
N VAL A 214 6.27 4.01 3.34
CA VAL A 214 4.95 4.64 3.50
C VAL A 214 4.18 4.62 2.17
N MET A 215 4.80 5.03 1.06
CA MET A 215 4.13 5.01 -0.25
C MET A 215 3.79 3.59 -0.73
N LEU A 216 4.71 2.64 -0.52
CA LEU A 216 4.51 1.24 -0.92
C LEU A 216 3.44 0.52 -0.09
N VAL A 217 3.08 1.03 1.08
CA VAL A 217 2.01 0.49 1.93
C VAL A 217 0.70 1.27 1.77
N LEU A 218 0.74 2.60 1.85
CA LEU A 218 -0.45 3.47 1.85
C LEU A 218 -1.28 3.33 0.58
N LEU A 219 -0.61 3.37 -0.60
CA LEU A 219 -1.32 3.34 -1.87
C LEU A 219 -2.04 2.01 -2.12
N PRO A 220 -1.39 0.83 -1.97
CA PRO A 220 -2.09 -0.45 -2.10
C PRO A 220 -3.17 -0.65 -1.03
N ALA A 221 -2.96 -0.19 0.22
CA ALA A 221 -3.94 -0.33 1.29
C ALA A 221 -5.29 0.32 0.96
N MET A 222 -5.30 1.44 0.24
CA MET A 222 -6.54 2.09 -0.21
C MET A 222 -7.29 1.29 -1.29
N GLY A 223 -6.57 0.54 -2.14
CA GLY A 223 -7.14 -0.17 -3.30
C GLY A 223 -7.48 -1.65 -3.05
N LEU A 224 -6.93 -2.26 -2.00
CA LEU A 224 -7.17 -3.67 -1.69
C LEU A 224 -8.61 -3.88 -1.24
N PHE A 225 -9.42 -4.59 -2.06
CA PHE A 225 -10.83 -4.85 -1.77
C PHE A 225 -11.09 -6.20 -1.08
N PHE A 226 -10.27 -7.23 -1.36
CA PHE A 226 -10.55 -8.59 -0.85
C PHE A 226 -10.28 -8.74 0.66
N VAL A 227 -9.39 -7.94 1.23
CA VAL A 227 -9.10 -7.99 2.67
C VAL A 227 -10.31 -7.52 3.48
N PRO A 228 -10.88 -6.32 3.25
CA PRO A 228 -12.09 -5.91 3.93
C PRO A 228 -13.31 -6.78 3.58
N ASP A 229 -13.44 -7.32 2.36
CA ASP A 229 -14.50 -8.26 2.01
C ASP A 229 -14.47 -9.51 2.91
N ILE A 230 -13.29 -10.07 3.16
CA ILE A 230 -13.12 -11.34 3.89
C ILE A 230 -13.11 -11.14 5.40
N LEU A 231 -12.42 -10.09 5.89
CA LEU A 231 -12.16 -9.86 7.31
C LEU A 231 -13.04 -8.78 7.93
N GLY A 232 -13.49 -7.79 7.16
CA GLY A 232 -14.23 -6.61 7.64
C GLY A 232 -15.75 -6.75 7.58
N GLY A 233 -16.26 -7.67 6.74
CA GLY A 233 -17.69 -7.82 6.51
C GLY A 233 -18.32 -6.60 5.84
N SER A 234 -19.64 -6.47 5.92
CA SER A 234 -20.40 -5.43 5.22
C SER A 234 -20.25 -4.01 5.79
N ARG A 235 -19.74 -3.88 7.02
CA ARG A 235 -19.65 -2.59 7.71
C ARG A 235 -18.34 -1.84 7.42
N ASN A 236 -17.29 -2.54 7.02
CA ASN A 236 -15.94 -2.00 6.86
C ASN A 236 -15.55 -1.96 5.38
N LEU A 237 -16.42 -1.36 4.54
CA LEU A 237 -16.17 -1.22 3.11
C LEU A 237 -15.14 -0.11 2.85
N LEU A 238 -14.16 -0.41 2.01
CA LEU A 238 -13.19 0.55 1.49
C LEU A 238 -13.53 0.94 0.05
N VAL A 239 -12.85 1.97 -0.47
CA VAL A 239 -13.05 2.44 -1.85
C VAL A 239 -12.89 1.32 -2.87
N GLY A 240 -11.90 0.44 -2.68
CA GLY A 240 -11.70 -0.74 -3.52
C GLY A 240 -12.94 -1.64 -3.58
N ASN A 241 -13.65 -1.82 -2.45
CA ASN A 241 -14.91 -2.59 -2.39
C ASN A 241 -16.03 -1.88 -3.15
N VAL A 242 -16.16 -0.55 -2.99
CA VAL A 242 -17.15 0.25 -3.74
C VAL A 242 -16.91 0.10 -5.23
N ILE A 243 -15.67 0.28 -5.70
CA ILE A 243 -15.31 0.12 -7.11
C ILE A 243 -15.69 -1.28 -7.61
N LYS A 244 -15.25 -2.34 -6.91
CA LYS A 244 -15.58 -3.73 -7.25
C LYS A 244 -17.09 -3.94 -7.36
N ASN A 245 -17.85 -3.53 -6.34
CA ASN A 245 -19.29 -3.74 -6.28
C ASN A 245 -20.04 -2.97 -7.39
N GLN A 246 -19.56 -1.77 -7.77
CA GLN A 246 -20.15 -1.01 -8.87
C GLN A 246 -19.94 -1.70 -10.23
N PHE A 247 -18.76 -2.28 -10.47
CA PHE A 247 -18.50 -3.00 -11.72
C PHE A 247 -19.20 -4.36 -11.78
N LEU A 248 -19.15 -5.15 -10.71
CA LEU A 248 -19.57 -6.54 -10.72
C LEU A 248 -21.04 -6.71 -10.32
N ASP A 249 -21.46 -6.10 -9.22
CA ASP A 249 -22.79 -6.34 -8.61
C ASP A 249 -23.84 -5.36 -9.15
N ALA A 250 -23.56 -4.06 -9.06
CA ALA A 250 -24.49 -3.02 -9.50
C ALA A 250 -24.50 -2.78 -11.01
N ARG A 251 -23.49 -3.30 -11.73
CA ARG A 251 -23.29 -3.08 -13.18
C ARG A 251 -23.39 -1.62 -13.58
N ASN A 252 -22.91 -0.72 -12.70
CA ASN A 252 -22.85 0.72 -12.91
C ASN A 252 -21.41 1.11 -13.26
N TRP A 253 -21.02 0.77 -14.48
CA TRP A 253 -19.67 0.97 -14.98
C TRP A 253 -19.21 2.43 -14.95
N PRO A 254 -20.05 3.44 -15.36
CA PRO A 254 -19.65 4.84 -15.28
C PRO A 254 -19.27 5.27 -13.86
N PHE A 255 -20.04 4.86 -12.85
CA PHE A 255 -19.75 5.21 -11.47
C PHE A 255 -18.50 4.50 -10.93
N GLY A 256 -18.35 3.19 -11.21
CA GLY A 256 -17.14 2.44 -10.86
C GLY A 256 -15.89 3.02 -11.50
N ALA A 257 -15.99 3.43 -12.77
CA ALA A 257 -14.90 4.07 -13.51
C ALA A 257 -14.56 5.46 -12.92
N ALA A 258 -15.56 6.30 -12.63
CA ALA A 258 -15.36 7.61 -11.99
C ALA A 258 -14.69 7.46 -10.61
N ALA A 259 -15.13 6.52 -9.79
CA ALA A 259 -14.51 6.23 -8.49
C ALA A 259 -13.05 5.76 -8.64
N SER A 260 -12.75 4.94 -9.66
CA SER A 260 -11.38 4.50 -9.97
C SER A 260 -10.48 5.67 -10.40
N ILE A 261 -11.00 6.60 -11.21
CA ILE A 261 -10.26 7.80 -11.62
C ILE A 261 -9.99 8.70 -10.42
N VAL A 262 -10.99 8.94 -9.56
CA VAL A 262 -10.79 9.75 -8.34
C VAL A 262 -9.77 9.11 -7.42
N LEU A 263 -9.81 7.78 -7.21
CA LEU A 263 -8.80 7.07 -6.43
C LEU A 263 -7.40 7.22 -7.06
N THR A 264 -7.29 7.05 -8.38
CA THR A 264 -6.01 7.20 -9.12
C THR A 264 -5.45 8.62 -8.98
N VAL A 265 -6.30 9.65 -9.12
CA VAL A 265 -5.90 11.05 -8.93
C VAL A 265 -5.46 11.30 -7.49
N THR A 266 -6.19 10.78 -6.51
CA THR A 266 -5.81 10.88 -5.08
C THR A 266 -4.44 10.25 -4.83
N MET A 267 -4.19 9.04 -5.35
CA MET A 267 -2.89 8.38 -5.26
C MET A 267 -1.79 9.20 -5.95
N ALA A 268 -2.06 9.75 -7.14
CA ALA A 268 -1.10 10.59 -7.87
C ALA A 268 -0.76 11.87 -7.10
N LEU A 269 -1.75 12.51 -6.45
CA LEU A 269 -1.55 13.68 -5.60
C LEU A 269 -0.71 13.34 -4.36
N LEU A 270 -0.95 12.20 -3.71
CA LEU A 270 -0.14 11.73 -2.59
C LEU A 270 1.31 11.46 -3.02
N MET A 271 1.53 10.83 -4.17
CA MET A 271 2.87 10.63 -4.74
C MET A 271 3.55 11.95 -5.07
N PHE A 272 2.82 12.91 -5.62
CA PHE A 272 3.37 14.24 -5.95
C PHE A 272 3.75 15.02 -4.69
N ALA A 273 2.89 15.02 -3.67
CA ALA A 273 3.17 15.62 -2.37
C ALA A 273 4.41 14.99 -1.72
N HIS A 274 4.51 13.67 -1.76
CA HIS A 274 5.70 12.94 -1.31
C HIS A 274 6.98 13.38 -2.07
N ARG A 275 6.91 13.47 -3.41
CA ARG A 275 8.06 13.89 -4.22
C ARG A 275 8.52 15.32 -3.89
N LEU A 276 7.57 16.23 -3.64
CA LEU A 276 7.89 17.59 -3.20
C LEU A 276 8.56 17.62 -1.82
N SER A 277 8.06 16.83 -0.87
CA SER A 277 8.64 16.69 0.46
C SER A 277 10.08 16.17 0.39
N LYS A 278 10.33 15.15 -0.44
CA LYS A 278 11.68 14.60 -0.63
C LYS A 278 12.66 15.62 -1.22
N ARG A 279 12.22 16.48 -2.15
CA ARG A 279 13.09 17.54 -2.73
C ARG A 279 13.50 18.56 -1.67
N ARG A 280 12.57 19.01 -0.83
CA ARG A 280 12.89 19.97 0.24
C ARG A 280 13.88 19.40 1.25
N LEU A 281 13.72 18.12 1.62
CA LEU A 281 14.64 17.45 2.55
C LEU A 281 16.04 17.17 1.94
N GLY A 282 16.14 17.01 0.62
CA GLY A 282 17.42 16.83 -0.09
C GLY A 282 18.17 18.14 -0.31
N GLU A 283 17.49 19.29 -0.33
CA GLU A 283 18.11 20.62 -0.45
C GLU A 283 18.61 21.15 0.90
N GLU A 284 18.06 20.69 2.03
CA GLU A 284 18.54 21.04 3.37
C GLU A 284 19.75 20.19 3.84
N GLY A 285 20.09 19.12 3.13
CA GLY A 285 21.21 18.21 3.44
C GLY A 285 22.42 18.30 2.51
N ALA A 286 22.44 19.27 1.57
CA ALA A 286 23.55 19.61 0.70
C ALA A 286 24.13 20.97 1.06
#